data_f95ec6defca53651b27aca82bb2dbfa4
#
_entry.id   f95ec6defca53651b27aca82bb2dbfa4
#
_cell.length_a   1.000
_cell.length_b   1.000
_cell.length_c   1.000
_cell.angle_alpha   90.00
_cell.angle_beta   90.00
_cell.angle_gamma   90.00
#
_symmetry.space_group_name_H-M   'P 1'
#
loop_
_entity.id
_entity.type
_entity.pdbx_description
1 polymer ?
#
loop_
_entity_poly.entity_id
_entity_poly.type
_entity_poly.pdbx_seq_one_letter_code
_entity_poly.pdbx_strand_id
1 'polypeptide(L)'
;MPVVVHQNVPFDPFSPGATYQTMVGDAQGSTPFRLGLQTSSPGYRTPLHSHPYMEALTVVEGDGIAWMEGREPFPIAPGMTLVFPPNVRHWFRATGTKPLKTHGIHASPHRIVIEHEDDGKSFW
;
A
#
# COMPACT_ATOMS: atom_id res chain seq x y z
N MET A 1 -23.49 14.81 4.49
CA MET A 1 -22.30 14.29 3.80
C MET A 1 -21.36 13.65 4.81
N PRO A 2 -20.98 12.38 4.65
CA PRO A 2 -20.12 11.72 5.60
C PRO A 2 -18.73 12.37 5.66
N VAL A 3 -18.18 12.40 6.85
CA VAL A 3 -16.79 12.83 7.09
C VAL A 3 -16.09 11.70 7.83
N VAL A 4 -14.96 11.25 7.30
CA VAL A 4 -14.17 10.20 7.95
C VAL A 4 -13.03 10.86 8.72
N VAL A 5 -13.08 10.74 10.05
CA VAL A 5 -12.02 11.23 10.93
C VAL A 5 -11.08 10.06 11.19
N HIS A 6 -9.85 10.14 10.70
CA HIS A 6 -8.91 9.01 10.68
C HIS A 6 -8.67 8.41 12.06
N GLN A 7 -8.54 9.25 13.09
CA GLN A 7 -8.30 8.76 14.45
C GLN A 7 -9.44 7.91 15.01
N ASN A 8 -10.64 7.97 14.41
CA ASN A 8 -11.80 7.18 14.81
C ASN A 8 -11.95 5.89 13.99
N VAL A 9 -11.11 5.68 12.99
CA VAL A 9 -11.14 4.48 12.17
C VAL A 9 -10.29 3.40 12.83
N PRO A 10 -10.84 2.20 13.08
CA PRO A 10 -10.07 1.12 13.70
C PRO A 10 -8.87 0.72 12.86
N PHE A 11 -7.78 0.35 13.55
CA PHE A 11 -6.61 -0.26 12.92
C PHE A 11 -6.83 -1.76 12.80
N ASP A 12 -6.67 -2.28 11.59
CA ASP A 12 -6.71 -3.71 11.32
C ASP A 12 -5.28 -4.23 11.21
N PRO A 13 -4.80 -5.06 12.15
CA PRO A 13 -3.51 -5.72 12.02
C PRO A 13 -3.65 -6.82 10.97
N PHE A 14 -3.08 -6.61 9.79
CA PHE A 14 -3.21 -7.58 8.70
C PHE A 14 -1.90 -8.30 8.39
N SER A 15 -0.81 -7.88 9.01
CA SER A 15 0.51 -8.49 8.85
C SER A 15 1.39 -8.10 10.03
N PRO A 16 2.32 -8.95 10.49
CA PRO A 16 3.30 -8.53 11.48
C PRO A 16 4.08 -7.33 10.95
N GLY A 17 4.10 -6.25 11.71
CA GLY A 17 4.81 -5.03 11.35
C GLY A 17 4.01 -4.02 10.54
N ALA A 18 2.74 -4.29 10.24
CA ALA A 18 1.91 -3.33 9.52
C ALA A 18 0.47 -3.33 10.00
N THR A 19 -0.16 -2.16 9.98
CA THR A 19 -1.59 -1.99 10.25
C THR A 19 -2.24 -1.26 9.09
N TYR A 20 -3.55 -1.42 8.96
CA TYR A 20 -4.31 -0.85 7.86
C TYR A 20 -5.60 -0.23 8.41
N GLN A 21 -5.96 0.93 7.87
CA GLN A 21 -7.23 1.58 8.17
C GLN A 21 -7.99 1.77 6.86
N THR A 22 -9.20 1.23 6.76
CA THR A 22 -10.06 1.45 5.62
C THR A 22 -10.85 2.73 5.82
N MET A 23 -10.53 3.77 5.06
CA MET A 23 -11.21 5.05 5.13
C MET A 23 -12.47 5.06 4.27
N VAL A 24 -12.41 4.49 3.07
CA VAL A 24 -13.53 4.33 2.16
C VAL A 24 -13.51 2.91 1.62
N GLY A 25 -14.65 2.22 1.71
CA GLY A 25 -14.80 0.85 1.24
C GLY A 25 -15.43 -0.03 2.29
N ASP A 26 -16.01 -1.14 1.86
CA ASP A 26 -16.62 -2.13 2.74
C ASP A 26 -16.54 -3.53 2.11
N ALA A 27 -16.92 -4.54 2.89
CA ALA A 27 -16.89 -5.93 2.43
C ALA A 27 -18.00 -6.23 1.41
N GLN A 28 -19.01 -5.40 1.31
CA GLN A 28 -20.12 -5.57 0.38
C GLN A 28 -19.82 -5.00 -1.01
N GLY A 29 -18.75 -4.23 -1.15
CA GLY A 29 -18.39 -3.63 -2.43
C GLY A 29 -19.32 -2.51 -2.86
N SER A 30 -19.86 -1.75 -1.91
CA SER A 30 -20.81 -0.67 -2.19
C SER A 30 -20.17 0.64 -2.61
N THR A 31 -18.85 0.71 -2.65
CA THR A 31 -18.11 1.90 -3.10
C THR A 31 -17.37 1.58 -4.40
N PRO A 32 -17.21 2.55 -5.33
CA PRO A 32 -16.53 2.29 -6.60
C PRO A 32 -15.00 2.13 -6.47
N PHE A 33 -14.43 2.50 -5.32
CA PHE A 33 -13.00 2.39 -5.03
C PHE A 33 -12.80 2.16 -3.54
N ARG A 34 -11.59 1.81 -3.18
CA ARG A 34 -11.20 1.72 -1.77
C ARG A 34 -10.09 2.73 -1.50
N LEU A 35 -10.14 3.31 -0.31
CA LEU A 35 -9.14 4.24 0.19
C LEU A 35 -8.67 3.73 1.54
N GLY A 36 -7.38 3.48 1.67
CA GLY A 36 -6.81 3.00 2.92
C GLY A 36 -5.53 3.71 3.30
N LEU A 37 -5.27 3.72 4.59
CA LEU A 37 -4.01 4.19 5.16
C LEU A 37 -3.30 2.99 5.76
N GLN A 38 -2.08 2.72 5.28
CA GLN A 38 -1.23 1.68 5.84
C GLN A 38 -0.11 2.32 6.66
N THR A 39 0.12 1.79 7.84
CA THR A 39 1.25 2.17 8.69
C THR A 39 2.18 0.97 8.79
N SER A 40 3.40 1.14 8.29
CA SER A 40 4.40 0.07 8.23
C SER A 40 5.55 0.41 9.17
N SER A 41 5.87 -0.52 10.08
CA SER A 41 7.00 -0.36 10.99
C SER A 41 8.32 -0.36 10.24
N PRO A 42 9.37 0.30 10.75
CA PRO A 42 10.69 0.26 10.12
C PRO A 42 11.13 -1.17 9.85
N GLY A 43 11.59 -1.41 8.61
CA GLY A 43 12.02 -2.73 8.17
C GLY A 43 10.92 -3.61 7.56
N TYR A 44 9.66 -3.27 7.76
CA TYR A 44 8.57 -4.04 7.15
C TYR A 44 8.59 -3.90 5.62
N ARG A 45 8.45 -5.02 4.95
CA ARG A 45 8.32 -5.08 3.48
C ARG A 45 7.00 -5.77 3.14
N THR A 46 6.26 -5.20 2.17
CA THR A 46 5.08 -5.89 1.63
C THR A 46 5.51 -7.13 0.86
N PRO A 47 4.65 -8.16 0.77
CA PRO A 47 4.90 -9.27 -0.15
C PRO A 47 5.03 -8.76 -1.58
N LEU A 48 5.72 -9.53 -2.43
CA LEU A 48 5.67 -9.32 -3.87
C LEU A 48 4.26 -9.63 -4.35
N HIS A 49 3.54 -8.63 -4.87
CA HIS A 49 2.13 -8.80 -5.19
C HIS A 49 1.71 -7.92 -6.36
N SER A 50 0.51 -8.18 -6.84
CA SER A 50 -0.15 -7.37 -7.85
C SER A 50 -1.64 -7.28 -7.56
N HIS A 51 -2.32 -6.38 -8.25
CA HIS A 51 -3.78 -6.23 -8.20
C HIS A 51 -4.32 -6.25 -9.61
N PRO A 52 -5.53 -6.78 -9.85
CA PRO A 52 -6.15 -6.76 -11.19
C PRO A 52 -6.68 -5.37 -11.57
N TYR A 53 -6.37 -4.35 -10.79
CA TYR A 53 -6.81 -2.97 -10.98
C TYR A 53 -5.64 -2.03 -10.68
N MET A 54 -5.80 -0.76 -11.04
CA MET A 54 -4.80 0.27 -10.75
C MET A 54 -4.82 0.63 -9.27
N GLU A 55 -3.63 0.85 -8.73
CA GLU A 55 -3.46 1.42 -7.40
C GLU A 55 -2.63 2.70 -7.49
N ALA A 56 -3.04 3.75 -6.77
CA ALA A 56 -2.22 4.94 -6.56
C ALA A 56 -1.83 5.00 -5.08
N LEU A 57 -0.55 5.01 -4.79
CA LEU A 57 0.00 4.98 -3.44
C LEU A 57 0.77 6.26 -3.16
N THR A 58 0.30 7.05 -2.21
CA THR A 58 0.95 8.31 -1.83
C THR A 58 1.68 8.13 -0.50
N VAL A 59 2.94 8.53 -0.46
CA VAL A 59 3.70 8.55 0.78
C VAL A 59 3.33 9.79 1.58
N VAL A 60 2.84 9.57 2.78
CA VAL A 60 2.39 10.64 3.69
C VAL A 60 3.46 10.98 4.71
N GLU A 61 4.15 9.96 5.24
CA GLU A 61 5.12 10.12 6.32
C GLU A 61 6.13 8.99 6.27
N GLY A 62 7.37 9.27 6.66
CA GLY A 62 8.43 8.27 6.68
C GLY A 62 9.13 8.11 5.35
N ASP A 63 10.10 7.20 5.31
CA ASP A 63 10.92 6.91 4.14
C ASP A 63 10.88 5.43 3.80
N GLY A 64 11.12 5.12 2.53
CA GLY A 64 11.12 3.74 2.11
C GLY A 64 11.85 3.53 0.79
N ILE A 65 11.79 2.29 0.33
CA ILE A 65 12.23 1.85 -0.99
C ILE A 65 11.06 1.10 -1.61
N ALA A 66 10.83 1.33 -2.88
CA ALA A 66 9.81 0.61 -3.64
C ALA A 66 10.39 -0.01 -4.88
N TRP A 67 9.73 -1.02 -5.37
CA TRP A 67 10.03 -1.65 -6.63
C TRP A 67 8.73 -1.93 -7.39
N MET A 68 8.78 -1.75 -8.69
CA MET A 68 7.74 -2.22 -9.58
C MET A 68 8.39 -2.86 -10.80
N GLU A 69 7.71 -3.84 -11.36
CA GLU A 69 8.16 -4.59 -12.51
C GLU A 69 8.52 -3.64 -13.66
N GLY A 70 9.69 -3.85 -14.26
CA GLY A 70 10.16 -3.04 -15.37
C GLY A 70 11.11 -1.91 -14.99
N ARG A 71 11.44 -1.75 -13.71
CA ARG A 71 12.43 -0.73 -13.30
C ARG A 71 13.21 -1.19 -12.07
N GLU A 72 14.32 -0.51 -11.80
CA GLU A 72 15.12 -0.74 -10.62
C GLU A 72 14.41 -0.22 -9.36
N PRO A 73 14.74 -0.75 -8.18
CA PRO A 73 14.24 -0.19 -6.92
C PRO A 73 14.59 1.30 -6.81
N PHE A 74 13.72 2.06 -6.17
CA PHE A 74 13.90 3.50 -6.04
C PHE A 74 13.43 3.97 -4.65
N PRO A 75 14.04 5.05 -4.13
CA PRO A 75 13.64 5.60 -2.85
C PRO A 75 12.27 6.28 -2.95
N ILE A 76 11.49 6.17 -1.88
CA ILE A 76 10.21 6.86 -1.74
C ILE A 76 10.21 7.69 -0.48
N ALA A 77 9.55 8.85 -0.55
CA ALA A 77 9.51 9.83 0.52
C ALA A 77 8.20 10.62 0.44
N PRO A 78 7.84 11.37 1.49
CA PRO A 78 6.65 12.21 1.46
C PRO A 78 6.62 13.14 0.25
N GLY A 79 5.44 13.29 -0.35
CA GLY A 79 5.26 14.08 -1.55
C GLY A 79 5.35 13.28 -2.84
N MET A 80 5.51 11.97 -2.76
CA MET A 80 5.56 11.08 -3.93
C MET A 80 4.28 10.25 -4.01
N THR A 81 3.78 10.08 -5.23
CA THR A 81 2.69 9.15 -5.52
C THR A 81 3.19 8.13 -6.54
N LEU A 82 3.06 6.86 -6.18
CA LEU A 82 3.37 5.75 -7.06
C LEU A 82 2.09 5.27 -7.73
N VAL A 83 2.16 5.01 -9.02
CA VAL A 83 1.03 4.48 -9.77
C VAL A 83 1.39 3.07 -10.23
N PHE A 84 0.65 2.09 -9.73
CA PHE A 84 0.82 0.70 -10.14
C PHE A 84 -0.29 0.33 -11.11
N PRO A 85 0.04 0.13 -12.40
CA PRO A 85 -0.96 -0.33 -13.37
C PRO A 85 -1.53 -1.71 -13.00
N PRO A 86 -2.69 -2.09 -13.55
CA PRO A 86 -3.22 -3.43 -13.32
C PRO A 86 -2.19 -4.53 -13.63
N ASN A 87 -2.11 -5.51 -12.75
CA ASN A 87 -1.28 -6.71 -12.88
C ASN A 87 0.24 -6.49 -12.83
N VAL A 88 0.70 -5.28 -12.53
CA VAL A 88 2.12 -5.01 -12.38
C VAL A 88 2.57 -5.43 -10.97
N ARG A 89 3.56 -6.32 -10.90
CA ARG A 89 4.11 -6.78 -9.63
C ARG A 89 4.89 -5.67 -8.95
N HIS A 90 4.73 -5.55 -7.66
CA HIS A 90 5.38 -4.49 -6.89
C HIS A 90 5.51 -4.86 -5.41
N TRP A 91 6.38 -4.12 -4.72
CA TRP A 91 6.51 -4.13 -3.27
C TRP A 91 7.07 -2.79 -2.81
N PHE A 92 6.92 -2.51 -1.52
CA PHE A 92 7.63 -1.42 -0.88
C PHE A 92 8.07 -1.84 0.54
N ARG A 93 9.09 -1.14 1.05
CA ARG A 93 9.68 -1.42 2.36
C ARG A 93 9.92 -0.11 3.10
N ALA A 94 9.61 -0.09 4.39
CA ALA A 94 9.93 1.02 5.28
C ALA A 94 11.42 0.95 5.67
N THR A 95 12.18 2.01 5.44
CA THR A 95 13.65 2.00 5.65
C THR A 95 14.12 2.96 6.74
N GLY A 96 13.31 3.94 7.12
CA GLY A 96 13.72 4.92 8.11
C GLY A 96 13.64 4.40 9.54
N THR A 97 13.76 5.34 10.48
CA THR A 97 13.59 5.07 11.92
C THR A 97 12.16 5.33 12.38
N LYS A 98 11.35 5.93 11.52
CA LYS A 98 9.93 6.21 11.74
C LYS A 98 9.08 5.28 10.92
N PRO A 99 7.82 5.03 11.33
CA PRO A 99 6.88 4.28 10.48
C PRO A 99 6.69 4.96 9.13
N LEU A 100 6.55 4.14 8.10
CA LEU A 100 6.17 4.59 6.76
C LEU A 100 4.64 4.58 6.69
N LYS A 101 4.05 5.74 6.46
CA LYS A 101 2.60 5.86 6.27
C LYS A 101 2.29 6.13 4.82
N THR A 102 1.44 5.29 4.26
CA THR A 102 1.06 5.35 2.86
C THR A 102 -0.45 5.39 2.74
N HIS A 103 -0.92 6.15 1.78
CA HIS A 103 -2.31 6.38 1.49
C HIS A 103 -2.59 5.78 0.12
N GLY A 104 -3.36 4.69 0.08
CA GLY A 104 -3.58 3.94 -1.15
C GLY A 104 -5.02 4.04 -1.64
N ILE A 105 -5.17 4.30 -2.93
CA ILE A 105 -6.45 4.23 -3.62
C ILE A 105 -6.41 3.02 -4.54
N HIS A 106 -7.36 2.10 -4.33
CA HIS A 106 -7.56 0.93 -5.17
C HIS A 106 -8.76 1.19 -6.07
N ALA A 107 -8.60 1.09 -7.38
CA ALA A 107 -9.66 1.30 -8.36
C ALA A 107 -10.58 0.07 -8.43
N SER A 108 -11.13 -0.31 -7.30
CA SER A 108 -12.00 -1.48 -7.14
C SER A 108 -12.77 -1.36 -5.83
N PRO A 109 -14.04 -1.80 -5.79
CA PRO A 109 -14.76 -1.89 -4.53
C PRO A 109 -14.19 -2.95 -3.59
N HIS A 110 -13.50 -3.96 -4.14
CA HIS A 110 -12.91 -5.04 -3.36
C HIS A 110 -11.39 -4.94 -3.34
N ARG A 111 -10.79 -5.23 -2.18
CA ARG A 111 -9.34 -5.33 -2.07
C ARG A 111 -8.92 -6.74 -2.48
N ILE A 112 -8.27 -6.82 -3.64
CA ILE A 112 -7.79 -8.09 -4.21
C ILE A 112 -6.27 -8.02 -4.26
N VAL A 113 -5.61 -8.95 -3.58
CA VAL A 113 -4.14 -9.05 -3.54
C VAL A 113 -3.74 -10.42 -4.08
N ILE A 114 -2.93 -10.40 -5.14
CA ILE A 114 -2.38 -11.61 -5.74
C ILE A 114 -0.91 -11.66 -5.35
N GLU A 115 -0.55 -12.59 -4.46
CA GLU A 115 0.84 -12.77 -4.06
C GLU A 115 1.59 -13.61 -5.08
N HIS A 116 2.84 -13.25 -5.30
CA HIS A 116 3.75 -13.94 -6.22
C HIS A 116 4.94 -14.48 -5.45
N GLU A 117 5.51 -15.58 -5.92
CA GLU A 117 6.78 -16.06 -5.39
C GLU A 117 7.87 -15.04 -5.71
N ASP A 118 8.70 -14.76 -4.71
CA ASP A 118 9.87 -13.93 -4.91
C ASP A 118 10.92 -14.78 -5.63
N ASP A 119 11.22 -14.40 -6.88
CA ASP A 119 12.16 -15.15 -7.74
C ASP A 119 13.62 -14.73 -7.54
N GLY A 120 13.91 -13.92 -6.51
CA GLY A 120 15.23 -13.38 -6.24
C GLY A 120 15.64 -12.24 -7.16
N LYS A 121 14.76 -11.80 -8.04
CA LYS A 121 15.01 -10.68 -8.97
C LYS A 121 14.45 -9.36 -8.47
N SER A 122 13.57 -9.40 -7.49
CA SER A 122 13.11 -8.21 -6.80
C SER A 122 14.10 -7.89 -5.69
N PHE A 123 14.78 -6.78 -5.80
CA PHE A 123 15.84 -6.40 -4.87
C PHE A 123 15.28 -5.96 -3.52
N TRP A 124 16.09 -6.14 -2.50
CA TRP A 124 15.72 -5.84 -1.11
C TRP A 124 16.26 -4.51 -0.63
#